data_b8b6e0b0df6d9c09477d4b59f2e02684
#
_entry.id   b8b6e0b0df6d9c09477d4b59f2e02684
#
_cell.length_a   1.000
_cell.length_b   1.000
_cell.length_c   1.000
_cell.angle_alpha   90.00
_cell.angle_beta   90.00
_cell.angle_gamma   90.00
#
_symmetry.space_group_name_H-M   'P 1'
#
loop_
_entity.id
_entity.type
_entity.pdbx_description
1 polymer ?
#
loop_
_entity_poly.entity_id
_entity_poly.type
_entity_poly.pdbx_seq_one_letter_code
_entity_poly.pdbx_strand_id
1 'polypeptide(L)'
;MRGVWVSYIELDMQNETDKSEASFREKFKNIAINSKNAGFNTLIVQVRPFCDALYDSKFFPYSHILSGEQGVNPGYDALEVMCEVCSQLDLDIHAWVNPYRISTDSTPQALSETNPYVIDNEIGEETENGIFLNPANKMARNLIIDGVTEIVRNYDIDGIQFDDYFYPTQDSDFDNTEYADYVETVGEMNCM
;
A
#
# COMPACT_ATOMS: atom_id res chain seq x y z
N MET A 1 -0.11 -5.39 22.93
CA MET A 1 0.07 -5.75 21.52
C MET A 1 1.36 -6.56 21.37
N ARG A 2 1.29 -7.69 20.71
CA ARG A 2 2.41 -8.52 20.24
C ARG A 2 2.15 -8.77 18.76
N GLY A 3 2.68 -7.87 17.93
CA GLY A 3 2.43 -7.87 16.49
C GLY A 3 3.47 -8.66 15.70
N VAL A 4 3.06 -9.21 14.57
CA VAL A 4 3.91 -9.79 13.54
C VAL A 4 3.58 -9.15 12.19
N TRP A 5 4.61 -8.83 11.41
CA TRP A 5 4.46 -8.29 10.08
C TRP A 5 4.25 -9.41 9.06
N VAL A 6 3.29 -9.20 8.18
CA VAL A 6 2.97 -10.09 7.05
C VAL A 6 3.08 -9.23 5.78
N SER A 7 4.14 -9.42 5.02
CA SER A 7 4.38 -8.63 3.81
C SER A 7 3.62 -9.19 2.61
N TYR A 8 3.61 -8.41 1.53
CA TYR A 8 3.02 -8.84 0.27
C TYR A 8 3.66 -10.14 -0.27
N ILE A 9 4.90 -10.44 0.11
CA ILE A 9 5.61 -11.67 -0.31
C ILE A 9 4.91 -12.92 0.23
N GLU A 10 4.48 -12.90 1.50
CA GLU A 10 3.74 -13.99 2.11
C GLU A 10 2.31 -14.11 1.55
N LEU A 11 1.75 -13.00 1.06
CA LEU A 11 0.39 -12.93 0.50
C LEU A 11 0.34 -13.25 -1.01
N ASP A 12 1.50 -13.37 -1.66
CA ASP A 12 1.62 -13.51 -3.11
C ASP A 12 0.91 -14.75 -3.66
N MET A 13 -0.01 -14.50 -4.61
CA MET A 13 -0.79 -15.52 -5.33
C MET A 13 -0.33 -15.67 -6.78
N GLN A 14 0.68 -14.91 -7.25
CA GLN A 14 1.05 -14.88 -8.67
C GLN A 14 1.42 -16.27 -9.21
N ASN A 15 2.14 -17.05 -8.41
CA ASN A 15 2.64 -18.37 -8.79
C ASN A 15 1.73 -19.52 -8.31
N GLU A 16 0.60 -19.22 -7.66
CA GLU A 16 -0.35 -20.24 -7.25
C GLU A 16 -1.17 -20.73 -8.46
N THR A 17 -1.43 -22.04 -8.50
CA THR A 17 -2.25 -22.64 -9.56
C THR A 17 -3.74 -22.32 -9.38
N ASP A 18 -4.17 -22.13 -8.14
CA ASP A 18 -5.51 -21.70 -7.77
C ASP A 18 -5.42 -20.32 -7.09
N LYS A 19 -5.93 -19.30 -7.75
CA LYS A 19 -5.96 -17.91 -7.27
C LYS A 19 -7.34 -17.51 -6.75
N SER A 20 -8.18 -18.48 -6.44
CA SER A 20 -9.52 -18.22 -5.91
C SER A 20 -9.46 -17.62 -4.50
N GLU A 21 -10.58 -17.00 -4.08
CA GLU A 21 -10.77 -16.54 -2.70
C GLU A 21 -10.53 -17.68 -1.68
N ALA A 22 -11.01 -18.88 -1.97
CA ALA A 22 -10.85 -20.03 -1.07
C ALA A 22 -9.37 -20.38 -0.85
N SER A 23 -8.57 -20.34 -1.90
CA SER A 23 -7.12 -20.58 -1.83
C SER A 23 -6.40 -19.46 -1.06
N PHE A 24 -6.74 -18.20 -1.32
CA PHE A 24 -6.19 -17.06 -0.58
C PHE A 24 -6.56 -17.11 0.91
N ARG A 25 -7.83 -17.40 1.21
CA ARG A 25 -8.36 -17.57 2.57
C ARG A 25 -7.62 -18.66 3.34
N GLU A 26 -7.38 -19.81 2.71
CA GLU A 26 -6.62 -20.90 3.34
C GLU A 26 -5.17 -20.49 3.60
N LYS A 27 -4.50 -19.85 2.63
CA LYS A 27 -3.14 -19.34 2.76
C LYS A 27 -3.03 -18.37 3.94
N PHE A 28 -3.89 -17.34 3.97
CA PHE A 28 -3.87 -16.35 5.05
C PHE A 28 -4.25 -16.95 6.41
N LYS A 29 -5.23 -17.84 6.44
CA LYS A 29 -5.62 -18.54 7.67
C LYS A 29 -4.48 -19.35 8.28
N ASN A 30 -3.65 -19.99 7.46
CA ASN A 30 -2.48 -20.71 7.93
C ASN A 30 -1.44 -19.77 8.55
N ILE A 31 -1.21 -18.59 7.95
CA ILE A 31 -0.35 -17.54 8.52
C ILE A 31 -0.90 -17.08 9.88
N ALA A 32 -2.19 -16.78 9.95
CA ALA A 32 -2.85 -16.30 11.16
C ALA A 32 -2.81 -17.32 12.30
N ILE A 33 -3.10 -18.61 12.03
CA ILE A 33 -3.04 -19.70 13.01
C ILE A 33 -1.60 -19.88 13.53
N ASN A 34 -0.61 -19.88 12.63
CA ASN A 34 0.79 -20.03 13.03
C ASN A 34 1.25 -18.85 13.90
N SER A 35 0.84 -17.65 13.56
CA SER A 35 1.13 -16.44 14.35
C SER A 35 0.48 -16.51 15.74
N LYS A 36 -0.79 -16.88 15.82
CA LYS A 36 -1.50 -17.08 17.09
C LYS A 36 -0.83 -18.15 17.97
N ASN A 37 -0.47 -19.28 17.39
CA ASN A 37 0.23 -20.37 18.09
C ASN A 37 1.60 -19.96 18.59
N ALA A 38 2.29 -19.04 17.91
CA ALA A 38 3.54 -18.43 18.34
C ALA A 38 3.35 -17.35 19.42
N GLY A 39 2.13 -17.03 19.80
CA GLY A 39 1.80 -16.11 20.88
C GLY A 39 1.60 -14.66 20.45
N PHE A 40 1.54 -14.39 19.14
CA PHE A 40 1.13 -13.07 18.61
C PHE A 40 -0.38 -12.89 18.74
N ASN A 41 -0.82 -11.65 18.90
CA ASN A 41 -2.22 -11.28 18.98
C ASN A 41 -2.63 -10.18 17.98
N THR A 42 -1.69 -9.74 17.15
CA THR A 42 -1.92 -8.70 16.15
C THR A 42 -1.16 -9.05 14.86
N LEU A 43 -1.82 -8.99 13.71
CA LEU A 43 -1.19 -9.11 12.39
C LEU A 43 -1.10 -7.73 11.76
N ILE A 44 0.09 -7.34 11.32
CA ILE A 44 0.33 -6.10 10.58
C ILE A 44 0.51 -6.51 9.13
N VAL A 45 -0.57 -6.41 8.33
CA VAL A 45 -0.63 -6.96 6.98
C VAL A 45 -0.48 -5.88 5.91
N GLN A 46 0.41 -6.13 4.96
CA GLN A 46 0.69 -5.18 3.88
C GLN A 46 -0.42 -5.22 2.82
N VAL A 47 -1.26 -4.18 2.82
CA VAL A 47 -2.45 -4.11 1.97
C VAL A 47 -2.29 -3.15 0.79
N ARG A 48 -1.24 -2.30 0.82
CA ARG A 48 -0.93 -1.36 -0.26
C ARG A 48 0.58 -1.24 -0.46
N PRO A 49 1.20 -2.19 -1.20
CA PRO A 49 2.66 -2.23 -1.38
C PRO A 49 3.20 -1.31 -2.48
N PHE A 50 2.45 -1.05 -3.59
CA PHE A 50 2.96 -0.42 -4.82
C PHE A 50 1.99 0.58 -5.47
N CYS A 51 1.41 1.50 -4.73
CA CYS A 51 0.36 2.37 -5.26
C CYS A 51 -0.76 1.57 -5.94
N ASP A 52 -1.04 0.41 -5.38
CA ASP A 52 -2.07 -0.56 -5.73
C ASP A 52 -2.72 -1.09 -4.45
N ALA A 53 -3.78 -1.87 -4.53
CA ALA A 53 -4.53 -2.30 -3.37
C ALA A 53 -4.83 -3.81 -3.39
N LEU A 54 -4.74 -4.47 -2.23
CA LEU A 54 -5.23 -5.82 -2.00
C LEU A 54 -6.72 -5.82 -1.59
N TYR A 55 -7.44 -4.76 -1.96
CA TYR A 55 -8.86 -4.56 -1.62
C TYR A 55 -9.56 -3.78 -2.74
N ASP A 56 -10.90 -3.71 -2.69
CA ASP A 56 -11.69 -2.95 -3.66
C ASP A 56 -11.56 -1.44 -3.38
N SER A 57 -10.67 -0.78 -4.12
CA SER A 57 -10.36 0.63 -3.97
C SER A 57 -10.91 1.48 -5.13
N LYS A 58 -11.39 2.68 -4.78
CA LYS A 58 -11.77 3.71 -5.76
C LYS A 58 -10.59 4.51 -6.28
N PHE A 59 -9.45 4.44 -5.58
CA PHE A 59 -8.28 5.27 -5.83
C PHE A 59 -7.12 4.50 -6.44
N PHE A 60 -7.06 3.18 -6.21
CA PHE A 60 -5.92 2.34 -6.58
C PHE A 60 -6.37 1.12 -7.38
N PRO A 61 -5.61 0.70 -8.41
CA PRO A 61 -5.86 -0.56 -9.09
C PRO A 61 -5.66 -1.75 -8.15
N TYR A 62 -6.30 -2.88 -8.45
CA TYR A 62 -5.98 -4.13 -7.77
C TYR A 62 -4.50 -4.48 -7.92
N SER A 63 -3.90 -4.97 -6.84
CA SER A 63 -2.49 -5.35 -6.83
C SER A 63 -2.22 -6.58 -7.69
N HIS A 64 -1.11 -6.53 -8.41
CA HIS A 64 -0.57 -7.68 -9.16
C HIS A 64 -0.32 -8.91 -8.29
N ILE A 65 -0.14 -8.73 -6.99
CA ILE A 65 0.08 -9.80 -5.99
C ILE A 65 -1.04 -10.85 -6.02
N LEU A 66 -2.29 -10.42 -6.27
CA LEU A 66 -3.46 -11.32 -6.23
C LEU A 66 -3.69 -12.06 -7.55
N SER A 67 -3.45 -11.39 -8.67
CA SER A 67 -3.78 -11.91 -10.02
C SER A 67 -2.55 -12.25 -10.86
N GLY A 68 -1.42 -11.58 -10.60
CA GLY A 68 -0.21 -11.58 -11.41
C GLY A 68 -0.05 -10.34 -12.27
N GLU A 69 -1.10 -9.51 -12.42
CA GLU A 69 -1.11 -8.29 -13.22
C GLU A 69 -1.85 -7.18 -12.47
N GLN A 70 -1.25 -5.98 -12.41
CA GLN A 70 -1.84 -4.84 -11.73
C GLN A 70 -3.10 -4.36 -12.48
N GLY A 71 -4.19 -4.11 -11.75
CA GLY A 71 -5.48 -3.68 -12.28
C GLY A 71 -6.44 -4.81 -12.61
N VAL A 72 -5.98 -6.06 -12.63
CA VAL A 72 -6.87 -7.21 -12.84
C VAL A 72 -7.57 -7.59 -11.55
N ASN A 73 -8.91 -7.51 -11.56
CA ASN A 73 -9.73 -7.88 -10.41
C ASN A 73 -9.61 -9.40 -10.14
N PRO A 74 -9.19 -9.82 -8.93
CA PRO A 74 -9.06 -11.23 -8.59
C PRO A 74 -10.41 -11.95 -8.38
N GLY A 75 -11.51 -11.18 -8.36
CA GLY A 75 -12.87 -11.71 -8.10
C GLY A 75 -13.25 -11.78 -6.62
N TYR A 76 -12.41 -11.24 -5.73
CA TYR A 76 -12.66 -11.15 -4.28
C TYR A 76 -11.90 -9.95 -3.68
N ASP A 77 -12.30 -9.57 -2.47
CA ASP A 77 -11.61 -8.54 -1.67
C ASP A 77 -10.71 -9.21 -0.63
N ALA A 78 -9.40 -9.11 -0.83
CA ALA A 78 -8.45 -9.80 0.03
C ALA A 78 -8.39 -9.21 1.44
N LEU A 79 -8.61 -7.89 1.61
CA LEU A 79 -8.62 -7.27 2.93
C LEU A 79 -9.86 -7.67 3.72
N GLU A 80 -11.03 -7.75 3.08
CA GLU A 80 -12.23 -8.28 3.72
C GLU A 80 -12.03 -9.72 4.21
N VAL A 81 -11.45 -10.59 3.35
CA VAL A 81 -11.09 -11.96 3.74
C VAL A 81 -10.15 -11.99 4.94
N MET A 82 -9.14 -11.10 4.97
CA MET A 82 -8.18 -11.03 6.08
C MET A 82 -8.83 -10.55 7.38
N CYS A 83 -9.72 -9.55 7.34
CA CYS A 83 -10.49 -9.08 8.49
C CYS A 83 -11.37 -10.20 9.06
N GLU A 84 -12.11 -10.92 8.20
CA GLU A 84 -12.94 -12.05 8.63
C GLU A 84 -12.13 -13.17 9.32
N VAL A 85 -10.98 -13.53 8.75
CA VAL A 85 -10.11 -14.57 9.33
C VAL A 85 -9.55 -14.13 10.69
N CYS A 86 -9.10 -12.88 10.81
CA CYS A 86 -8.59 -12.33 12.07
C CYS A 86 -9.69 -12.30 13.13
N SER A 87 -10.89 -11.83 12.79
CA SER A 87 -12.06 -11.83 13.68
C SER A 87 -12.42 -13.24 14.18
N GLN A 88 -12.43 -14.24 13.30
CA GLN A 88 -12.70 -15.64 13.69
C GLN A 88 -11.63 -16.22 14.62
N LEU A 89 -10.42 -15.70 14.56
CA LEU A 89 -9.30 -16.16 15.36
C LEU A 89 -9.01 -15.25 16.58
N ASP A 90 -9.83 -14.25 16.86
CA ASP A 90 -9.61 -13.28 17.94
C ASP A 90 -8.18 -12.68 17.86
N LEU A 91 -7.84 -12.15 16.67
CA LEU A 91 -6.60 -11.46 16.36
C LEU A 91 -6.93 -10.03 15.90
N ASP A 92 -6.18 -9.06 16.39
CA ASP A 92 -6.21 -7.71 15.83
C ASP A 92 -5.56 -7.68 14.44
N ILE A 93 -6.07 -6.84 13.54
CA ILE A 93 -5.50 -6.61 12.21
C ILE A 93 -5.17 -5.15 11.99
N HIS A 94 -3.92 -4.85 11.65
CA HIS A 94 -3.48 -3.53 11.23
C HIS A 94 -3.17 -3.52 9.73
N ALA A 95 -3.73 -2.56 9.01
CA ALA A 95 -3.42 -2.37 7.60
C ALA A 95 -2.07 -1.65 7.43
N TRP A 96 -1.10 -2.32 6.84
CA TRP A 96 0.20 -1.75 6.53
C TRP A 96 0.20 -1.17 5.11
N VAL A 97 0.55 0.09 4.99
CA VAL A 97 0.57 0.90 3.76
C VAL A 97 1.97 1.43 3.52
N ASN A 98 2.50 1.25 2.31
CA ASN A 98 3.65 1.98 1.80
C ASN A 98 3.13 3.23 1.07
N PRO A 99 3.20 4.43 1.69
CA PRO A 99 2.46 5.58 1.18
C PRO A 99 3.02 6.11 -0.13
N TYR A 100 4.33 6.04 -0.36
CA TYR A 100 4.97 6.71 -1.49
C TYR A 100 5.42 5.77 -2.61
N ARG A 101 5.62 4.49 -2.35
CA ARG A 101 6.17 3.57 -3.34
C ARG A 101 5.16 3.24 -4.45
N ILE A 102 5.50 3.53 -5.70
CA ILE A 102 4.74 3.17 -6.91
C ILE A 102 5.33 1.90 -7.52
N SER A 103 6.64 1.83 -7.68
CA SER A 103 7.35 0.65 -8.14
C SER A 103 8.76 0.59 -7.56
N THR A 104 9.36 -0.58 -7.60
CA THR A 104 10.82 -0.78 -7.54
C THR A 104 11.31 -1.14 -8.95
N ASP A 105 12.60 -1.39 -9.19
CA ASP A 105 13.20 -1.64 -10.52
C ASP A 105 12.38 -2.54 -11.45
N SER A 106 11.75 -3.59 -10.92
CA SER A 106 11.05 -4.59 -11.70
C SER A 106 9.68 -5.00 -11.13
N THR A 107 9.20 -4.32 -10.11
CA THR A 107 7.95 -4.69 -9.42
C THR A 107 7.08 -3.47 -9.15
N PRO A 108 5.81 -3.47 -9.63
CA PRO A 108 5.22 -4.42 -10.58
C PRO A 108 5.89 -4.37 -11.94
N GLN A 109 5.76 -5.44 -12.72
CA GLN A 109 6.37 -5.56 -14.06
C GLN A 109 5.84 -4.51 -15.04
N ALA A 110 4.56 -4.12 -14.89
CA ALA A 110 3.91 -3.03 -15.59
C ALA A 110 2.88 -2.37 -14.67
N LEU A 111 2.74 -1.06 -14.78
CA LEU A 111 1.69 -0.31 -14.12
C LEU A 111 0.39 -0.41 -14.94
N SER A 112 -0.73 -0.53 -14.23
CA SER A 112 -2.06 -0.47 -14.83
C SER A 112 -2.34 0.91 -15.41
N GLU A 113 -3.15 0.98 -16.47
CA GLU A 113 -3.66 2.25 -17.01
C GLU A 113 -4.49 3.06 -15.98
N THR A 114 -5.00 2.39 -14.95
CA THR A 114 -5.73 3.01 -13.84
C THR A 114 -4.85 3.36 -12.64
N ASN A 115 -3.52 3.13 -12.71
CA ASN A 115 -2.62 3.56 -11.67
C ASN A 115 -2.56 5.09 -11.60
N PRO A 116 -2.69 5.71 -10.42
CA PRO A 116 -2.69 7.17 -10.28
C PRO A 116 -1.50 7.87 -10.95
N TYR A 117 -0.31 7.29 -10.91
CA TYR A 117 0.88 7.84 -11.57
C TYR A 117 0.81 7.75 -13.10
N VAL A 118 0.15 6.73 -13.66
CA VAL A 118 -0.06 6.62 -15.12
C VAL A 118 -1.08 7.64 -15.60
N ILE A 119 -2.08 7.96 -14.76
CA ILE A 119 -3.10 8.97 -15.05
C ILE A 119 -2.51 10.38 -14.97
N ASP A 120 -1.67 10.63 -13.97
CA ASP A 120 -1.04 11.93 -13.71
C ASP A 120 0.38 11.69 -13.18
N ASN A 121 1.37 11.80 -14.04
CA ASN A 121 2.76 11.55 -13.66
C ASN A 121 3.42 12.70 -12.89
N GLU A 122 2.76 13.86 -12.76
CA GLU A 122 3.26 14.98 -11.96
C GLU A 122 3.18 14.70 -10.44
N ILE A 123 2.46 13.65 -10.02
CA ILE A 123 2.35 13.28 -8.60
C ILE A 123 3.55 12.49 -8.07
N GLY A 124 4.46 12.06 -8.93
CA GLY A 124 5.60 11.23 -8.54
C GLY A 124 6.82 11.43 -9.44
N GLU A 125 7.92 10.84 -9.02
CA GLU A 125 9.22 10.97 -9.66
C GLU A 125 9.89 9.60 -9.86
N GLU A 126 10.63 9.47 -10.96
CA GLU A 126 11.52 8.35 -11.20
C GLU A 126 12.85 8.56 -10.49
N THR A 127 13.31 7.54 -9.77
CA THR A 127 14.61 7.53 -9.08
C THR A 127 15.41 6.30 -9.49
N GLU A 128 16.66 6.22 -9.07
CA GLU A 128 17.48 5.01 -9.26
C GLU A 128 16.91 3.74 -8.60
N ASN A 129 16.01 3.89 -7.63
CA ASN A 129 15.41 2.79 -6.85
C ASN A 129 13.97 2.45 -7.29
N GLY A 130 13.44 3.12 -8.32
CA GLY A 130 12.08 2.96 -8.80
C GLY A 130 11.30 4.26 -8.87
N ILE A 131 9.98 4.17 -8.93
CA ILE A 131 9.07 5.31 -9.02
C ILE A 131 8.40 5.52 -7.66
N PHE A 132 8.37 6.77 -7.22
CA PHE A 132 7.78 7.14 -5.92
C PHE A 132 6.90 8.37 -6.06
N LEU A 133 5.81 8.41 -5.29
CA LEU A 133 5.02 9.62 -5.11
C LEU A 133 5.89 10.70 -4.46
N ASN A 134 5.77 11.95 -4.94
CA ASN A 134 6.48 13.08 -4.38
C ASN A 134 5.81 13.54 -3.06
N PRO A 135 6.49 13.43 -1.89
CA PRO A 135 5.90 13.84 -0.61
C PRO A 135 5.57 15.34 -0.53
N ALA A 136 6.25 16.18 -1.30
CA ALA A 136 6.00 17.61 -1.38
C ALA A 136 4.79 17.94 -2.26
N ASN A 137 4.39 17.04 -3.18
CA ASN A 137 3.23 17.25 -4.05
C ASN A 137 1.91 17.12 -3.27
N LYS A 138 1.05 18.13 -3.41
CA LYS A 138 -0.23 18.18 -2.69
C LYS A 138 -1.22 17.09 -3.13
N MET A 139 -1.24 16.77 -4.43
CA MET A 139 -2.15 15.75 -4.95
C MET A 139 -1.72 14.36 -4.49
N ALA A 140 -0.42 14.06 -4.45
CA ALA A 140 0.11 12.83 -3.88
C ALA A 140 -0.28 12.67 -2.40
N ARG A 141 -0.15 13.74 -1.59
CA ARG A 141 -0.58 13.69 -0.18
C ARG A 141 -2.09 13.47 -0.03
N ASN A 142 -2.90 14.12 -0.85
CA ASN A 142 -4.35 13.93 -0.82
C ASN A 142 -4.72 12.49 -1.20
N LEU A 143 -4.11 11.93 -2.23
CA LEU A 143 -4.31 10.54 -2.63
C LEU A 143 -4.00 9.56 -1.48
N ILE A 144 -2.93 9.80 -0.72
CA ILE A 144 -2.58 8.99 0.44
C ILE A 144 -3.65 9.10 1.54
N ILE A 145 -4.10 10.33 1.84
CA ILE A 145 -5.15 10.60 2.84
C ILE A 145 -6.46 9.93 2.45
N ASP A 146 -6.87 10.08 1.18
CA ASP A 146 -8.11 9.49 0.67
C ASP A 146 -8.07 7.97 0.72
N GLY A 147 -6.96 7.36 0.31
CA GLY A 147 -6.78 5.90 0.37
C GLY A 147 -6.77 5.34 1.79
N VAL A 148 -6.14 6.03 2.75
CA VAL A 148 -6.20 5.62 4.17
C VAL A 148 -7.59 5.80 4.73
N THR A 149 -8.25 6.91 4.38
CA THR A 149 -9.64 7.17 4.79
C THR A 149 -10.60 6.10 4.26
N GLU A 150 -10.38 5.64 3.02
CA GLU A 150 -11.13 4.55 2.41
C GLU A 150 -11.01 3.26 3.22
N ILE A 151 -9.78 2.85 3.57
CA ILE A 151 -9.54 1.66 4.39
C ILE A 151 -10.27 1.75 5.72
N VAL A 152 -10.07 2.85 6.46
CA VAL A 152 -10.65 3.04 7.81
C VAL A 152 -12.18 3.08 7.79
N ARG A 153 -12.80 3.53 6.69
CA ARG A 153 -14.25 3.61 6.58
C ARG A 153 -14.92 2.31 6.17
N ASN A 154 -14.21 1.49 5.39
CA ASN A 154 -14.83 0.36 4.72
C ASN A 154 -14.48 -0.99 5.36
N TYR A 155 -13.40 -1.06 6.15
CA TYR A 155 -12.89 -2.32 6.70
C TYR A 155 -12.79 -2.28 8.22
N ASP A 156 -13.07 -3.42 8.84
CA ASP A 156 -12.98 -3.61 10.31
C ASP A 156 -11.54 -3.91 10.71
N ILE A 157 -10.70 -2.89 10.62
CA ILE A 157 -9.29 -2.92 11.01
C ILE A 157 -9.08 -2.24 12.36
N ASP A 158 -8.09 -2.70 13.13
CA ASP A 158 -7.75 -2.15 14.45
C ASP A 158 -6.70 -1.04 14.38
N GLY A 159 -6.01 -0.89 13.27
CA GLY A 159 -4.99 0.13 13.11
C GLY A 159 -4.44 0.28 11.69
N ILE A 160 -3.71 1.39 11.50
CA ILE A 160 -2.94 1.68 10.28
C ILE A 160 -1.46 1.74 10.66
N GLN A 161 -0.62 1.17 9.79
CA GLN A 161 0.83 1.22 9.89
C GLN A 161 1.41 1.79 8.60
N PHE A 162 2.31 2.77 8.71
CA PHE A 162 3.08 3.27 7.57
C PHE A 162 4.50 2.71 7.61
N ASP A 163 5.01 2.37 6.42
CA ASP A 163 6.40 2.06 6.14
C ASP A 163 6.79 2.70 4.81
N ASP A 164 8.09 2.93 4.56
CA ASP A 164 8.59 3.70 3.42
C ASP A 164 8.00 5.13 3.35
N TYR A 165 7.84 5.77 4.51
CA TYR A 165 7.24 7.12 4.62
C TYR A 165 8.28 8.25 4.55
N PHE A 166 9.51 7.95 4.29
CA PHE A 166 10.63 8.88 4.13
C PHE A 166 10.79 9.30 2.67
N TYR A 167 11.54 10.36 2.45
CA TYR A 167 11.93 10.75 1.11
C TYR A 167 12.68 9.63 0.41
N PRO A 168 12.36 9.33 -0.85
CA PRO A 168 12.92 8.18 -1.58
C PRO A 168 14.36 8.40 -2.03
N THR A 169 14.84 9.62 -1.98
CA THR A 169 16.19 10.01 -2.41
C THR A 169 16.77 11.12 -1.52
N GLN A 170 18.10 11.28 -1.55
CA GLN A 170 18.83 12.42 -0.96
C GLN A 170 19.16 13.48 -2.00
N ASP A 171 18.72 13.33 -3.24
CA ASP A 171 18.87 14.32 -4.29
C ASP A 171 18.01 15.53 -3.95
N SER A 172 18.65 16.70 -3.84
CA SER A 172 17.99 17.98 -3.54
C SER A 172 17.07 18.46 -4.67
N ASP A 173 17.23 17.91 -5.86
CA ASP A 173 16.45 18.31 -7.03
C ASP A 173 15.11 17.58 -7.16
N PHE A 174 14.88 16.57 -6.30
CA PHE A 174 13.69 15.72 -6.33
C PHE A 174 12.37 16.50 -6.21
N ASP A 175 12.31 17.54 -5.42
CA ASP A 175 11.11 18.36 -5.16
C ASP A 175 11.32 19.86 -5.42
N ASN A 176 12.24 20.19 -6.31
CA ASN A 176 12.60 21.59 -6.62
C ASN A 176 11.42 22.47 -7.02
N THR A 177 10.46 21.92 -7.76
CA THR A 177 9.26 22.65 -8.20
C THR A 177 8.39 23.01 -7.00
N GLU A 178 8.08 22.05 -6.15
CA GLU A 178 7.27 22.27 -4.95
C GLU A 178 7.98 23.13 -3.92
N TYR A 179 9.31 23.01 -3.84
CA TYR A 179 10.12 23.90 -2.99
C TYR A 179 10.10 25.35 -3.49
N ALA A 180 10.19 25.57 -4.80
CA ALA A 180 10.09 26.90 -5.38
C ALA A 180 8.71 27.54 -5.12
N ASP A 181 7.64 26.79 -5.31
CA ASP A 181 6.27 27.22 -5.00
C ASP A 181 6.08 27.55 -3.51
N TYR A 182 6.66 26.72 -2.63
CA TYR A 182 6.67 26.99 -1.19
C TYR A 182 7.38 28.29 -0.84
N VAL A 183 8.57 28.53 -1.39
CA VAL A 183 9.36 29.74 -1.15
C VAL A 183 8.61 30.97 -1.64
N GLU A 184 7.97 30.92 -2.83
CA GLU A 184 7.17 32.03 -3.35
C GLU A 184 5.97 32.33 -2.44
N THR A 185 5.31 31.29 -1.90
CA THR A 185 4.06 31.42 -1.14
C THR A 185 4.29 31.75 0.34
N VAL A 186 5.33 31.22 0.98
CA VAL A 186 5.53 31.20 2.45
C VAL A 186 6.96 31.62 2.86
N GLY A 187 7.93 31.49 1.97
CA GLY A 187 9.36 31.55 2.32
C GLY A 187 9.85 32.93 2.77
N GLU A 188 9.29 34.01 2.27
CA GLU A 188 9.68 35.36 2.67
C GLU A 188 9.24 35.70 4.12
N MET A 189 8.28 34.99 4.70
CA MET A 189 7.79 35.22 6.07
C MET A 189 8.67 34.59 7.16
N ASN A 190 9.52 33.62 6.82
CA ASN A 190 10.30 32.85 7.81
C ASN A 190 11.80 33.18 7.85
N CYS A 191 12.25 34.13 7.07
CA CYS A 191 13.65 34.59 7.04
C CYS A 191 13.89 35.89 7.83
N MET A 192 12.99 36.30 8.71
CA MET A 192 13.19 37.44 9.62
C MET A 192 13.28 37.01 11.07
#